data_9e690ebb673a38b98483da5148395298
#
_entry.id   9e690ebb673a38b98483da5148395298
#
_cell.length_a   1.000
_cell.length_b   1.000
_cell.length_c   1.000
_cell.angle_alpha   90.00
_cell.angle_beta   90.00
_cell.angle_gamma   90.00
#
_symmetry.space_group_name_H-M   'P 1'
#
loop_
_entity.id
_entity.type
_entity.pdbx_description
1 polymer ?
#
loop_
_entity_poly.entity_id
_entity_poly.type
_entity_poly.pdbx_seq_one_letter_code
_entity_poly.pdbx_strand_id
1 'polypeptide(L)'
;MRRSQLFGAAAAALLAGLGAQAAAPATAIIHAGQLLAVPGRDPLTNATVVVTDGKVREIRTGFADPGAVGLPADTAVINLRNMFVLPGFLDLHVHLSSSGMRGRDLRFRESEGYFSLIASRSAHATLMAGFTTVRDLGSEGSAIFALRDAARDGIVAAPKIIVSGDPISPTNGHADNHNLREEIMNAMPRRGVCDGADDCRRVVREAIRRGADVIKVMATGGTLDESNAGTGQQFTDEELRAIADTAHAFGRKVTAHAHAKASIDACIRAGFDSIEHGMWADDKTLREMKTKGTWLVPTVATITFVGDTPEKVRAGPLKDLPPVSMEKVLKLGTQPRKLAHLAHGIGTKIALGTDAPLVPHGQNATEMIDYVNEGMTPMQALMSGTVNAADAAGVDVGRLEPGKAADIVALRRNPLEDIKAVMDVGFVMRDGIVFKGPGAVE
;
A
#
# COMPACT_ATOMS: atom_id res chain seq x y z
N MET A 1 -13.60 2.87 68.83
CA MET A 1 -14.72 2.08 68.28
C MET A 1 -15.34 2.83 67.11
N ARG A 2 -15.42 2.18 65.92
CA ARG A 2 -16.23 2.50 64.72
C ARG A 2 -16.03 3.87 64.06
N ARG A 3 -15.13 3.93 63.08
CA ARG A 3 -15.28 4.71 61.84
C ARG A 3 -14.32 4.12 60.80
N SER A 4 -14.69 3.00 60.17
CA SER A 4 -14.07 2.49 58.94
C SER A 4 -15.11 1.64 58.28
N GLN A 5 -15.75 2.12 57.24
CA GLN A 5 -16.45 1.42 56.17
C GLN A 5 -17.44 2.39 55.52
N LEU A 6 -17.02 3.10 54.47
CA LEU A 6 -17.86 3.76 53.48
C LEU A 6 -16.98 4.46 52.42
N PHE A 7 -16.06 3.72 51.80
CA PHE A 7 -15.36 4.17 50.56
C PHE A 7 -15.02 2.95 49.69
N GLY A 8 -16.02 2.24 49.27
CA GLY A 8 -15.79 1.03 48.51
C GLY A 8 -16.80 0.71 47.38
N ALA A 9 -17.68 1.64 47.00
CA ALA A 9 -18.74 1.33 46.06
C ALA A 9 -18.96 2.36 44.90
N ALA A 10 -18.11 3.39 44.76
CA ALA A 10 -18.31 4.43 43.75
C ALA A 10 -17.28 4.41 42.59
N ALA A 11 -16.28 3.53 42.60
CA ALA A 11 -15.23 3.49 41.58
C ALA A 11 -15.44 2.46 40.43
N ALA A 12 -16.48 1.63 40.51
CA ALA A 12 -16.73 0.58 39.51
C ALA A 12 -17.76 0.94 38.42
N ALA A 13 -18.41 2.11 38.51
CA ALA A 13 -19.48 2.50 37.58
C ALA A 13 -19.12 3.59 36.56
N LEU A 14 -17.87 4.03 36.48
CA LEU A 14 -17.43 5.11 35.56
C LEU A 14 -16.54 4.65 34.40
N LEU A 15 -16.36 3.34 34.18
CA LEU A 15 -15.59 2.80 33.04
C LEU A 15 -16.46 2.15 31.96
N ALA A 16 -17.78 2.32 32.01
CA ALA A 16 -18.71 1.72 31.06
C ALA A 16 -19.33 2.73 30.09
N GLY A 17 -18.54 3.64 29.52
CA GLY A 17 -19.14 4.62 28.62
C GLY A 17 -18.16 5.55 27.94
N LEU A 18 -17.28 5.07 27.09
CA LEU A 18 -16.63 5.78 25.97
C LEU A 18 -15.85 4.77 25.10
N GLY A 19 -16.42 3.62 24.81
CA GLY A 19 -15.99 2.81 23.70
C GLY A 19 -16.83 3.23 22.49
N ALA A 20 -16.28 4.00 21.56
CA ALA A 20 -16.78 3.94 20.20
C ALA A 20 -16.68 2.47 19.79
N GLN A 21 -17.80 1.75 19.87
CA GLN A 21 -17.85 0.33 19.56
C GLN A 21 -17.61 0.25 18.06
N ALA A 22 -16.43 -0.29 17.67
CA ALA A 22 -16.18 -0.61 16.28
C ALA A 22 -17.42 -1.34 15.77
N ALA A 23 -18.00 -0.87 14.65
CA ALA A 23 -19.18 -1.51 14.07
C ALA A 23 -18.88 -3.01 13.94
N ALA A 24 -19.70 -3.85 14.55
CA ALA A 24 -19.53 -5.29 14.49
C ALA A 24 -19.53 -5.73 13.01
N PRO A 25 -18.64 -6.66 12.59
CA PRO A 25 -18.65 -7.14 11.22
C PRO A 25 -20.05 -7.65 10.87
N ALA A 26 -20.60 -7.12 9.79
CA ALA A 26 -21.96 -7.43 9.40
C ALA A 26 -22.09 -8.90 8.98
N THR A 27 -23.14 -9.56 9.46
CA THR A 27 -23.71 -10.71 8.76
C THR A 27 -24.59 -10.15 7.65
N ALA A 28 -24.25 -10.41 6.41
CA ALA A 28 -24.96 -9.86 5.25
C ALA A 28 -24.92 -10.81 4.05
N ILE A 29 -25.90 -10.66 3.19
CA ILE A 29 -25.90 -11.28 1.87
C ILE A 29 -25.66 -10.19 0.84
N ILE A 30 -24.76 -10.44 -0.12
CA ILE A 30 -24.50 -9.53 -1.24
C ILE A 30 -24.97 -10.21 -2.53
N HIS A 31 -25.91 -9.57 -3.23
CA HIS A 31 -26.34 -10.00 -4.56
C HIS A 31 -25.53 -9.24 -5.62
N ALA A 32 -24.62 -9.95 -6.30
CA ALA A 32 -23.76 -9.41 -7.35
C ALA A 32 -24.30 -9.76 -8.74
N GLY A 33 -24.44 -8.78 -9.63
CA GLY A 33 -24.79 -9.05 -11.03
C GLY A 33 -23.69 -9.77 -11.78
N GLN A 34 -22.45 -9.30 -11.59
CA GLN A 34 -21.22 -9.99 -12.00
C GLN A 34 -20.28 -10.07 -10.79
N LEU A 35 -19.65 -11.20 -10.57
CA LEU A 35 -18.73 -11.44 -9.46
C LEU A 35 -17.42 -12.03 -9.98
N LEU A 36 -16.35 -11.26 -9.95
CA LEU A 36 -14.99 -11.74 -10.16
C LEU A 36 -14.40 -12.12 -8.78
N ALA A 37 -14.75 -13.30 -8.29
CA ALA A 37 -14.35 -13.72 -6.94
C ALA A 37 -12.83 -13.88 -6.80
N VAL A 38 -12.17 -14.43 -7.82
CA VAL A 38 -10.72 -14.60 -7.89
C VAL A 38 -10.23 -14.06 -9.23
N PRO A 39 -9.60 -12.87 -9.26
CA PRO A 39 -8.99 -12.34 -10.48
C PRO A 39 -8.03 -13.32 -11.10
N GLY A 40 -8.16 -13.52 -12.42
CA GLY A 40 -7.51 -14.60 -13.18
C GLY A 40 -8.43 -15.78 -13.51
N ARG A 41 -9.64 -15.83 -12.91
CA ARG A 41 -10.73 -16.78 -13.30
C ARG A 41 -11.86 -16.03 -13.98
N ASP A 42 -12.80 -16.74 -14.59
CA ASP A 42 -13.98 -16.14 -15.21
C ASP A 42 -14.95 -15.59 -14.15
N PRO A 43 -15.59 -14.44 -14.41
CA PRO A 43 -16.62 -13.92 -13.53
C PRO A 43 -17.88 -14.81 -13.49
N LEU A 44 -18.48 -14.93 -12.31
CA LEU A 44 -19.81 -15.51 -12.13
C LEU A 44 -20.88 -14.47 -12.47
N THR A 45 -21.94 -14.88 -13.14
CA THR A 45 -23.13 -14.06 -13.38
C THR A 45 -24.21 -14.40 -12.35
N ASN A 46 -24.87 -13.36 -11.80
CA ASN A 46 -25.92 -13.53 -10.79
C ASN A 46 -25.44 -14.40 -9.63
N ALA A 47 -24.60 -13.84 -8.76
CA ALA A 47 -24.03 -14.55 -7.64
C ALA A 47 -24.48 -13.98 -6.29
N THR A 48 -24.50 -14.84 -5.29
CA THR A 48 -24.69 -14.49 -3.88
C THR A 48 -23.38 -14.70 -3.13
N VAL A 49 -22.90 -13.67 -2.45
CA VAL A 49 -21.80 -13.75 -1.47
C VAL A 49 -22.41 -13.66 -0.08
N VAL A 50 -22.18 -14.66 0.75
CA VAL A 50 -22.62 -14.66 2.15
C VAL A 50 -21.45 -14.27 3.03
N VAL A 51 -21.62 -13.22 3.80
CA VAL A 51 -20.64 -12.69 4.76
C VAL A 51 -21.10 -12.97 6.17
N THR A 52 -20.23 -13.49 7.01
CA THR A 52 -20.44 -13.68 8.46
C THR A 52 -19.15 -13.38 9.19
N ASP A 53 -19.22 -12.65 10.29
CA ASP A 53 -18.06 -12.32 11.14
C ASP A 53 -16.89 -11.72 10.36
N GLY A 54 -17.20 -10.84 9.39
CA GLY A 54 -16.19 -10.18 8.57
C GLY A 54 -15.52 -11.05 7.50
N LYS A 55 -16.01 -12.27 7.29
CA LYS A 55 -15.45 -13.23 6.33
C LYS A 55 -16.46 -13.67 5.30
N VAL A 56 -15.98 -14.04 4.13
CA VAL A 56 -16.77 -14.76 3.15
C VAL A 56 -17.06 -16.16 3.69
N ARG A 57 -18.33 -16.47 3.95
CA ARG A 57 -18.74 -17.82 4.37
C ARG A 57 -18.89 -18.77 3.18
N GLU A 58 -19.59 -18.28 2.15
CA GLU A 58 -19.83 -19.05 0.91
C GLU A 58 -20.16 -18.13 -0.27
N ILE A 59 -20.00 -18.68 -1.46
CA ILE A 59 -20.40 -18.04 -2.73
C ILE A 59 -21.30 -19.03 -3.47
N ARG A 60 -22.44 -18.55 -3.98
CA ARG A 60 -23.41 -19.36 -4.74
C ARG A 60 -23.79 -18.66 -6.04
N THR A 61 -24.09 -19.43 -7.07
CA THR A 61 -24.76 -18.94 -8.28
C THR A 61 -26.22 -18.68 -7.99
N GLY A 62 -26.77 -17.63 -8.58
CA GLY A 62 -28.15 -17.17 -8.33
C GLY A 62 -28.26 -16.25 -7.11
N PHE A 63 -29.45 -15.64 -6.96
CA PHE A 63 -29.76 -14.75 -5.85
C PHE A 63 -30.51 -15.53 -4.77
N ALA A 64 -29.80 -15.85 -3.69
CA ALA A 64 -30.36 -16.61 -2.57
C ALA A 64 -30.90 -15.68 -1.48
N ASP A 65 -32.10 -15.97 -0.97
CA ASP A 65 -32.64 -15.31 0.22
C ASP A 65 -31.97 -15.80 1.51
N PRO A 66 -32.03 -15.05 2.62
CA PRO A 66 -31.42 -15.41 3.89
C PRO A 66 -31.75 -16.85 4.34
N GLY A 67 -33.00 -17.27 4.30
CA GLY A 67 -33.42 -18.61 4.68
C GLY A 67 -32.80 -19.73 3.84
N ALA A 68 -32.54 -19.48 2.53
CA ALA A 68 -31.92 -20.45 1.64
C ALA A 68 -30.44 -20.71 1.95
N VAL A 69 -29.81 -19.80 2.72
CA VAL A 69 -28.42 -19.93 3.18
C VAL A 69 -28.33 -20.13 4.69
N GLY A 70 -29.45 -20.46 5.34
CA GLY A 70 -29.48 -20.76 6.78
C GLY A 70 -29.23 -19.54 7.67
N LEU A 71 -29.58 -18.34 7.22
CA LEU A 71 -29.52 -17.10 7.99
C LEU A 71 -30.92 -16.65 8.42
N PRO A 72 -31.05 -15.84 9.49
CA PRO A 72 -32.30 -15.21 9.89
C PRO A 72 -32.95 -14.43 8.75
N ALA A 73 -34.29 -14.41 8.69
CA ALA A 73 -35.05 -13.77 7.60
C ALA A 73 -34.82 -12.25 7.53
N ASP A 74 -34.44 -11.63 8.63
CA ASP A 74 -34.12 -10.18 8.76
C ASP A 74 -32.65 -9.85 8.45
N THR A 75 -31.86 -10.84 8.01
CA THR A 75 -30.47 -10.60 7.58
C THR A 75 -30.41 -9.59 6.44
N ALA A 76 -29.52 -8.61 6.54
CA ALA A 76 -29.35 -7.56 5.54
C ALA A 76 -28.98 -8.16 4.17
N VAL A 77 -29.70 -7.73 3.14
CA VAL A 77 -29.41 -8.06 1.74
C VAL A 77 -28.93 -6.81 1.01
N ILE A 78 -27.65 -6.78 0.67
CA ILE A 78 -27.02 -5.69 -0.07
C ILE A 78 -27.19 -5.97 -1.57
N ASN A 79 -27.93 -5.10 -2.25
CA ASN A 79 -28.26 -5.27 -3.66
C ASN A 79 -27.21 -4.57 -4.56
N LEU A 80 -26.32 -5.36 -5.15
CA LEU A 80 -25.30 -4.93 -6.14
C LEU A 80 -25.52 -5.61 -7.51
N ARG A 81 -26.79 -5.94 -7.86
CA ARG A 81 -27.14 -6.67 -9.10
C ARG A 81 -26.77 -5.91 -10.36
N ASN A 82 -26.66 -4.59 -10.31
CA ASN A 82 -26.27 -3.74 -11.43
C ASN A 82 -24.78 -3.33 -11.38
N MET A 83 -23.97 -4.03 -10.59
CA MET A 83 -22.54 -3.72 -10.38
C MET A 83 -21.68 -4.93 -10.68
N PHE A 84 -20.39 -4.63 -10.97
CA PHE A 84 -19.34 -5.61 -11.09
C PHE A 84 -18.61 -5.70 -9.73
N VAL A 85 -18.73 -6.85 -9.06
CA VAL A 85 -18.20 -7.09 -7.73
C VAL A 85 -16.87 -7.85 -7.83
N LEU A 86 -15.88 -7.44 -7.05
CA LEU A 86 -14.56 -8.06 -7.02
C LEU A 86 -13.91 -7.86 -5.64
N PRO A 87 -12.75 -8.52 -5.36
CA PRO A 87 -12.01 -8.26 -4.13
C PRO A 87 -11.54 -6.82 -4.04
N GLY A 88 -11.40 -6.33 -2.81
CA GLY A 88 -10.79 -5.03 -2.53
C GLY A 88 -9.39 -4.94 -3.13
N PHE A 89 -9.04 -3.75 -3.64
CA PHE A 89 -7.74 -3.47 -4.24
C PHE A 89 -6.64 -3.35 -3.20
N LEU A 90 -5.41 -3.63 -3.64
CA LEU A 90 -4.20 -3.43 -2.85
C LEU A 90 -3.25 -2.45 -3.57
N ASP A 91 -2.63 -1.54 -2.81
CA ASP A 91 -1.55 -0.68 -3.28
C ASP A 91 -0.30 -0.92 -2.41
N LEU A 92 0.76 -1.44 -3.01
CA LEU A 92 1.96 -1.85 -2.30
C LEU A 92 3.04 -0.76 -2.17
N HIS A 93 2.74 0.46 -2.59
CA HIS A 93 3.67 1.57 -2.47
C HIS A 93 2.95 2.89 -2.24
N VAL A 94 2.73 3.21 -0.98
CA VAL A 94 2.16 4.50 -0.56
C VAL A 94 2.98 5.13 0.57
N HIS A 95 2.78 6.44 0.78
CA HIS A 95 3.33 7.23 1.88
C HIS A 95 2.20 8.07 2.49
N LEU A 96 1.42 7.46 3.38
CA LEU A 96 0.15 8.02 3.87
C LEU A 96 0.32 9.32 4.66
N SER A 97 1.40 9.46 5.44
CA SER A 97 1.66 10.68 6.22
C SER A 97 2.39 11.77 5.42
N SER A 98 2.81 11.46 4.19
CA SER A 98 3.52 12.44 3.36
C SER A 98 2.58 13.54 2.89
N SER A 99 3.01 14.78 3.04
CA SER A 99 2.32 15.96 2.50
C SER A 99 2.75 16.31 1.09
N GLY A 100 3.51 15.42 0.43
CA GLY A 100 4.09 15.64 -0.89
C GLY A 100 5.15 16.75 -0.90
N MET A 101 5.42 17.27 -2.08
CA MET A 101 6.49 18.27 -2.26
C MET A 101 6.27 19.60 -1.51
N ARG A 102 5.01 19.98 -1.30
CA ARG A 102 4.67 21.22 -0.57
C ARG A 102 4.97 21.16 0.92
N GLY A 103 5.25 19.96 1.45
CA GLY A 103 5.38 19.73 2.89
C GLY A 103 6.80 19.44 3.36
N ARG A 104 7.83 19.60 2.54
CA ARG A 104 9.21 19.31 2.97
C ARG A 104 9.62 20.02 4.25
N ASP A 105 9.15 21.25 4.46
CA ASP A 105 9.43 22.03 5.66
C ASP A 105 8.51 21.69 6.84
N LEU A 106 7.37 21.02 6.60
CA LEU A 106 6.39 20.74 7.65
C LEU A 106 6.96 19.84 8.73
N ARG A 107 7.86 18.91 8.38
CA ARG A 107 8.54 18.04 9.36
C ARG A 107 9.34 18.82 10.42
N PHE A 108 9.69 20.08 10.17
CA PHE A 108 10.38 20.97 11.10
C PHE A 108 9.45 21.90 11.90
N ARG A 109 8.16 21.95 11.52
CA ARG A 109 7.20 22.93 12.05
C ARG A 109 6.03 22.26 12.76
N GLU A 110 5.66 21.05 12.30
CA GLU A 110 4.45 20.38 12.73
C GLU A 110 4.75 19.18 13.65
N SER A 111 3.79 18.85 14.49
CA SER A 111 3.90 17.71 15.40
C SER A 111 3.60 16.38 14.72
N GLU A 112 3.99 15.24 15.33
CA GLU A 112 3.58 13.90 14.86
C GLU A 112 2.05 13.75 14.78
N GLY A 113 1.29 14.42 15.66
CA GLY A 113 -0.18 14.45 15.60
C GLY A 113 -0.72 15.06 14.31
N TYR A 114 -0.08 16.10 13.77
CA TYR A 114 -0.45 16.69 12.49
C TYR A 114 -0.27 15.67 11.34
N PHE A 115 0.84 14.94 11.32
CA PHE A 115 1.09 13.89 10.32
C PHE A 115 0.13 12.71 10.47
N SER A 116 -0.33 12.39 11.69
CA SER A 116 -1.38 11.38 11.90
C SER A 116 -2.72 11.80 11.27
N LEU A 117 -3.08 13.09 11.32
CA LEU A 117 -4.28 13.61 10.67
C LEU A 117 -4.16 13.61 9.13
N ILE A 118 -2.99 13.98 8.58
CA ILE A 118 -2.72 13.83 7.15
C ILE A 118 -2.86 12.37 6.73
N ALA A 119 -2.22 11.45 7.46
CA ALA A 119 -2.25 10.03 7.19
C ALA A 119 -3.68 9.46 7.23
N SER A 120 -4.49 9.87 8.20
CA SER A 120 -5.91 9.47 8.31
C SER A 120 -6.71 9.94 7.09
N ARG A 121 -6.55 11.19 6.67
CA ARG A 121 -7.22 11.74 5.47
C ARG A 121 -6.80 10.98 4.20
N SER A 122 -5.51 10.73 4.03
CA SER A 122 -4.95 10.01 2.88
C SER A 122 -5.46 8.58 2.83
N ALA A 123 -5.46 7.89 3.97
CA ALA A 123 -5.96 6.53 4.11
C ALA A 123 -7.48 6.45 3.81
N HIS A 124 -8.27 7.40 4.31
CA HIS A 124 -9.70 7.47 4.01
C HIS A 124 -9.95 7.63 2.51
N ALA A 125 -9.27 8.57 1.85
CA ALA A 125 -9.41 8.77 0.40
C ALA A 125 -9.06 7.50 -0.39
N THR A 126 -8.01 6.80 0.02
CA THR A 126 -7.55 5.54 -0.58
C THR A 126 -8.58 4.42 -0.38
N LEU A 127 -9.15 4.29 0.84
CA LEU A 127 -10.23 3.32 1.11
C LEU A 127 -11.47 3.59 0.26
N MET A 128 -11.91 4.85 0.16
CA MET A 128 -13.09 5.24 -0.63
C MET A 128 -12.90 5.00 -2.13
N ALA A 129 -11.66 4.89 -2.60
CA ALA A 129 -11.31 4.49 -3.96
C ALA A 129 -11.23 2.96 -4.16
N GLY A 130 -11.59 2.16 -3.15
CA GLY A 130 -11.65 0.70 -3.24
C GLY A 130 -10.39 -0.03 -2.80
N PHE A 131 -9.36 0.66 -2.33
CA PHE A 131 -8.14 0.04 -1.81
C PHE A 131 -8.35 -0.34 -0.35
N THR A 132 -8.60 -1.61 -0.09
CA THR A 132 -8.87 -2.15 1.26
C THR A 132 -7.61 -2.53 2.01
N THR A 133 -6.48 -2.64 1.32
CA THR A 133 -5.16 -2.91 1.90
C THR A 133 -4.10 -2.04 1.21
N VAL A 134 -3.18 -1.50 1.99
CA VAL A 134 -2.03 -0.74 1.47
C VAL A 134 -0.74 -1.14 2.18
N ARG A 135 0.41 -0.97 1.48
CA ARG A 135 1.75 -1.07 2.06
C ARG A 135 2.38 0.31 2.09
N ASP A 136 2.53 0.86 3.29
CA ASP A 136 3.21 2.14 3.50
C ASP A 136 4.72 1.90 3.62
N LEU A 137 5.47 2.49 2.70
CA LEU A 137 6.91 2.28 2.53
C LEU A 137 7.76 3.46 3.00
N GLY A 138 7.24 4.22 3.95
CA GLY A 138 7.94 5.32 4.60
C GLY A 138 7.01 6.45 4.94
N SER A 139 6.81 6.66 6.21
CA SER A 139 5.98 7.72 6.77
C SER A 139 6.64 8.33 8.00
N GLU A 140 6.33 9.59 8.27
CA GLU A 140 6.97 10.36 9.32
C GLU A 140 6.72 9.76 10.72
N GLY A 141 7.79 9.50 11.43
CA GLY A 141 7.83 9.17 12.85
C GLY A 141 7.01 7.94 13.27
N SER A 142 6.20 8.10 14.32
CA SER A 142 5.30 7.07 14.86
C SER A 142 3.87 7.16 14.32
N ALA A 143 3.53 8.20 13.56
CA ALA A 143 2.18 8.49 13.08
C ALA A 143 1.55 7.32 12.31
N ILE A 144 2.34 6.62 11.48
CA ILE A 144 1.83 5.53 10.65
C ILE A 144 1.50 4.28 11.47
N PHE A 145 2.26 3.98 12.52
CA PHE A 145 1.96 2.86 13.43
C PHE A 145 0.67 3.13 14.20
N ALA A 146 0.50 4.38 14.69
CA ALA A 146 -0.73 4.80 15.35
C ALA A 146 -1.95 4.70 14.42
N LEU A 147 -1.81 5.11 13.15
CA LEU A 147 -2.88 5.00 12.16
C LEU A 147 -3.24 3.53 11.88
N ARG A 148 -2.24 2.65 11.68
CA ARG A 148 -2.47 1.21 11.47
C ARG A 148 -3.28 0.62 12.64
N ASP A 149 -2.85 0.92 13.87
CA ASP A 149 -3.50 0.38 15.06
C ASP A 149 -4.90 0.95 15.23
N ALA A 150 -5.11 2.26 15.02
CA ALA A 150 -6.44 2.89 15.03
C ALA A 150 -7.37 2.35 13.92
N ALA A 151 -6.84 2.02 12.73
CA ALA A 151 -7.60 1.38 11.65
C ALA A 151 -8.02 -0.04 12.00
N ARG A 152 -7.10 -0.83 12.64
CA ARG A 152 -7.40 -2.17 13.13
C ARG A 152 -8.48 -2.15 14.22
N ASP A 153 -8.38 -1.20 15.13
CA ASP A 153 -9.29 -1.06 16.27
C ASP A 153 -10.62 -0.38 15.89
N GLY A 154 -10.81 -0.02 14.60
CA GLY A 154 -12.03 0.61 14.09
C GLY A 154 -12.24 2.08 14.50
N ILE A 155 -11.21 2.74 15.02
CA ILE A 155 -11.26 4.16 15.44
C ILE A 155 -11.33 5.08 14.22
N VAL A 156 -10.70 4.68 13.11
CA VAL A 156 -10.68 5.45 11.86
C VAL A 156 -11.03 4.57 10.65
N ALA A 157 -11.74 5.15 9.69
CA ALA A 157 -12.04 4.52 8.41
C ALA A 157 -10.78 4.58 7.51
N ALA A 158 -10.04 3.46 7.42
CA ALA A 158 -8.82 3.35 6.65
C ALA A 158 -8.67 1.93 6.06
N PRO A 159 -7.79 1.69 5.07
CA PRO A 159 -7.40 0.35 4.65
C PRO A 159 -6.71 -0.44 5.78
N LYS A 160 -6.50 -1.74 5.58
CA LYS A 160 -5.45 -2.47 6.29
C LYS A 160 -4.10 -1.90 5.88
N ILE A 161 -3.21 -1.63 6.83
CA ILE A 161 -1.93 -0.98 6.55
C ILE A 161 -0.78 -1.91 6.94
N ILE A 162 0.06 -2.26 5.95
CA ILE A 162 1.33 -2.95 6.13
C ILE A 162 2.39 -1.87 6.25
N VAL A 163 3.05 -1.75 7.39
CA VAL A 163 3.90 -0.60 7.73
C VAL A 163 5.37 -0.96 7.69
N SER A 164 6.20 -0.16 6.98
CA SER A 164 7.66 -0.26 7.08
C SER A 164 8.23 0.62 8.21
N GLY A 165 7.61 1.72 8.52
CA GLY A 165 8.20 2.78 9.32
C GLY A 165 9.28 3.54 8.55
N ASP A 166 10.35 3.96 9.24
CA ASP A 166 11.46 4.69 8.61
C ASP A 166 12.23 3.76 7.64
N PRO A 167 12.41 4.17 6.36
CA PRO A 167 13.20 3.38 5.39
C PRO A 167 14.66 3.26 5.81
N ILE A 168 15.28 2.12 5.50
CA ILE A 168 16.70 1.89 5.77
C ILE A 168 17.55 2.50 4.65
N SER A 169 18.54 3.32 5.01
CA SER A 169 19.42 4.06 4.10
C SER A 169 20.83 4.13 4.69
N PRO A 170 21.90 4.17 3.89
CA PRO A 170 23.22 4.47 4.43
C PRO A 170 23.34 5.96 4.75
N THR A 171 24.39 6.34 5.46
CA THR A 171 24.76 7.75 5.64
C THR A 171 24.85 8.45 4.28
N ASN A 172 24.22 9.62 4.15
CA ASN A 172 24.07 10.37 2.90
C ASN A 172 23.28 9.63 1.80
N GLY A 173 22.55 8.58 2.14
CA GLY A 173 21.68 7.83 1.22
C GLY A 173 20.31 8.51 1.06
N HIS A 174 19.47 7.98 0.16
CA HIS A 174 18.21 8.60 -0.27
C HIS A 174 17.24 9.00 0.87
N ALA A 175 17.19 8.25 1.97
CA ALA A 175 16.34 8.54 3.12
C ALA A 175 17.10 9.19 4.30
N ASP A 176 18.36 9.59 4.14
CA ASP A 176 19.06 10.38 5.15
C ASP A 176 18.73 11.88 5.00
N ASN A 177 19.18 12.69 5.94
CA ASN A 177 19.00 14.14 5.89
C ASN A 177 20.07 14.78 5.03
N HIS A 178 19.67 15.68 4.12
CA HIS A 178 20.57 16.31 3.16
C HIS A 178 20.45 17.82 3.16
N ASN A 179 21.54 18.51 2.76
CA ASN A 179 21.60 19.92 2.42
C ASN A 179 21.09 20.86 3.50
N LEU A 180 21.18 20.45 4.75
CA LEU A 180 20.90 21.30 5.92
C LEU A 180 22.23 21.62 6.61
N ARG A 181 22.22 22.67 7.43
CA ARG A 181 23.36 22.96 8.31
C ARG A 181 23.65 21.77 9.21
N GLU A 182 24.91 21.50 9.47
CA GLU A 182 25.38 20.34 10.22
C GLU A 182 24.69 20.23 11.59
N GLU A 183 24.49 21.36 12.29
CA GLU A 183 23.85 21.38 13.60
C GLU A 183 22.38 20.92 13.53
N ILE A 184 21.70 21.20 12.42
CA ILE A 184 20.32 20.74 12.18
C ILE A 184 20.32 19.24 11.88
N MET A 185 21.18 18.78 10.97
CA MET A 185 21.28 17.36 10.62
C MET A 185 21.62 16.49 11.84
N ASN A 186 22.51 16.98 12.71
CA ASN A 186 22.92 16.27 13.94
C ASN A 186 21.79 16.24 15.00
N ALA A 187 20.87 17.22 14.98
CA ALA A 187 19.71 17.24 15.86
C ALA A 187 18.54 16.36 15.38
N MET A 188 18.53 15.96 14.12
CA MET A 188 17.45 15.15 13.54
C MET A 188 17.63 13.66 13.86
N PRO A 189 16.50 12.93 14.09
CA PRO A 189 16.56 11.49 14.24
C PRO A 189 17.10 10.80 12.99
N ARG A 190 18.03 9.86 13.15
CA ARG A 190 18.60 9.02 12.07
C ARG A 190 18.18 7.55 12.26
N ARG A 191 16.88 7.31 12.42
CA ARG A 191 16.35 6.02 12.86
C ARG A 191 16.59 4.88 11.85
N GLY A 192 16.49 5.14 10.56
CA GLY A 192 16.69 4.16 9.49
C GLY A 192 18.13 4.13 8.94
N VAL A 193 19.09 4.91 9.49
CA VAL A 193 20.43 5.00 8.92
C VAL A 193 21.32 3.92 9.49
N CYS A 194 22.05 3.20 8.61
CA CYS A 194 23.07 2.22 9.00
C CYS A 194 24.27 2.22 8.04
N ASP A 195 25.45 1.95 8.59
CA ASP A 195 26.69 1.80 7.84
C ASP A 195 27.38 0.51 8.31
N GLY A 196 27.69 -0.38 7.36
CA GLY A 196 28.24 -1.70 7.60
C GLY A 196 27.20 -2.75 8.00
N ALA A 197 27.49 -4.01 7.71
CA ALA A 197 26.56 -5.14 7.85
C ALA A 197 26.01 -5.33 9.27
N ASP A 198 26.85 -5.16 10.30
CA ASP A 198 26.41 -5.35 11.69
C ASP A 198 25.47 -4.25 12.16
N ASP A 199 25.73 -3.01 11.77
CA ASP A 199 24.86 -1.89 12.09
C ASP A 199 23.54 -2.01 11.35
N CYS A 200 23.54 -2.45 10.08
CA CYS A 200 22.32 -2.71 9.34
C CYS A 200 21.47 -3.82 9.97
N ARG A 201 22.08 -4.90 10.51
CA ARG A 201 21.37 -5.92 11.33
C ARG A 201 20.69 -5.29 12.55
N ARG A 202 21.38 -4.39 13.24
CA ARG A 202 20.82 -3.65 14.39
C ARG A 202 19.61 -2.84 13.98
N VAL A 203 19.71 -2.05 12.90
CA VAL A 203 18.63 -1.17 12.42
C VAL A 203 17.42 -1.97 11.98
N VAL A 204 17.58 -3.09 11.27
CA VAL A 204 16.47 -3.99 10.92
C VAL A 204 15.73 -4.48 12.18
N ARG A 205 16.46 -4.97 13.20
CA ARG A 205 15.86 -5.44 14.46
C ARG A 205 15.12 -4.29 15.18
N GLU A 206 15.64 -3.09 15.11
CA GLU A 206 15.03 -1.91 15.71
C GLU A 206 13.73 -1.51 14.99
N ALA A 207 13.70 -1.55 13.66
CA ALA A 207 12.48 -1.35 12.87
C ALA A 207 11.40 -2.38 13.25
N ILE A 208 11.77 -3.66 13.34
CA ILE A 208 10.85 -4.74 13.77
C ILE A 208 10.37 -4.53 15.20
N ARG A 209 11.25 -4.17 16.14
CA ARG A 209 10.89 -3.86 17.53
C ARG A 209 9.88 -2.72 17.63
N ARG A 210 9.95 -1.74 16.71
CA ARG A 210 9.00 -0.63 16.61
C ARG A 210 7.67 -1.02 15.96
N GLY A 211 7.56 -2.22 15.42
CA GLY A 211 6.34 -2.77 14.84
C GLY A 211 6.30 -2.79 13.32
N ALA A 212 7.44 -2.71 12.63
CA ALA A 212 7.48 -2.84 11.18
C ALA A 212 6.98 -4.22 10.72
N ASP A 213 6.07 -4.22 9.75
CA ASP A 213 5.51 -5.42 9.11
C ASP A 213 6.35 -5.85 7.90
N VAL A 214 7.07 -4.90 7.31
CA VAL A 214 7.93 -5.06 6.13
C VAL A 214 9.17 -4.17 6.30
N ILE A 215 10.29 -4.53 5.70
CA ILE A 215 11.51 -3.72 5.70
C ILE A 215 11.65 -3.03 4.34
N LYS A 216 11.69 -1.68 4.34
CA LYS A 216 11.98 -0.85 3.16
C LYS A 216 13.43 -0.41 3.18
N VAL A 217 14.11 -0.58 2.05
CA VAL A 217 15.53 -0.21 1.86
C VAL A 217 15.64 0.78 0.70
N MET A 218 16.45 1.81 0.86
CA MET A 218 16.84 2.73 -0.19
C MET A 218 18.17 2.26 -0.78
N ALA A 219 18.12 1.31 -1.72
CA ALA A 219 19.31 0.69 -2.28
C ALA A 219 20.04 1.60 -3.28
N THR A 220 19.36 2.61 -3.81
CA THR A 220 19.92 3.68 -4.66
C THR A 220 19.51 5.05 -4.17
N GLY A 221 20.17 6.09 -4.66
CA GLY A 221 19.64 7.45 -4.59
C GLY A 221 18.32 7.57 -5.36
N GLY A 222 17.49 8.52 -4.95
CA GLY A 222 16.20 8.82 -5.56
C GLY A 222 16.25 10.01 -6.52
N THR A 223 15.14 10.23 -7.20
CA THR A 223 15.01 11.39 -8.11
C THR A 223 14.60 12.66 -7.38
N LEU A 224 13.95 12.55 -6.23
CA LEU A 224 13.42 13.69 -5.49
C LEU A 224 14.31 14.19 -4.37
N ASP A 225 15.36 13.45 -3.96
CA ASP A 225 16.33 13.92 -2.97
C ASP A 225 17.31 14.93 -3.57
N GLU A 226 17.99 15.67 -2.70
CA GLU A 226 19.01 16.63 -3.07
C GLU A 226 20.44 16.09 -2.98
N SER A 227 20.56 14.77 -2.72
CA SER A 227 21.87 14.11 -2.67
C SER A 227 22.60 14.18 -4.00
N ASN A 228 23.90 14.46 -3.96
CA ASN A 228 24.79 14.45 -5.12
C ASN A 228 25.18 13.04 -5.56
N ALA A 229 24.77 12.00 -4.83
CA ALA A 229 25.08 10.59 -5.15
C ALA A 229 24.33 10.07 -6.40
N GLY A 230 23.43 10.85 -6.97
CA GLY A 230 22.63 10.45 -8.14
C GLY A 230 21.71 9.26 -7.82
N THR A 231 21.42 8.43 -8.83
CA THR A 231 20.57 7.23 -8.71
C THR A 231 21.39 5.93 -8.64
N GLY A 232 22.67 6.01 -8.30
CA GLY A 232 23.58 4.86 -8.18
C GLY A 232 23.35 4.01 -6.93
N GLN A 233 24.01 2.85 -6.87
CA GLN A 233 24.00 1.96 -5.72
C GLN A 233 24.60 2.64 -4.49
N GLN A 234 23.95 2.50 -3.33
CA GLN A 234 24.34 3.17 -2.09
C GLN A 234 24.77 2.20 -0.98
N PHE A 235 24.38 0.93 -1.06
CA PHE A 235 24.78 -0.12 -0.15
C PHE A 235 25.75 -1.10 -0.81
N THR A 236 26.65 -1.71 -0.05
CA THR A 236 27.44 -2.85 -0.49
C THR A 236 26.58 -4.12 -0.57
N ASP A 237 27.02 -5.12 -1.32
CA ASP A 237 26.33 -6.42 -1.41
C ASP A 237 26.25 -7.11 -0.03
N GLU A 238 27.25 -6.89 0.85
CA GLU A 238 27.27 -7.43 2.20
C GLU A 238 26.20 -6.81 3.10
N GLU A 239 26.04 -5.50 3.04
CA GLU A 239 24.98 -4.77 3.78
C GLU A 239 23.58 -5.20 3.33
N LEU A 240 23.34 -5.24 2.00
CA LEU A 240 22.06 -5.69 1.45
C LEU A 240 21.71 -7.11 1.91
N ARG A 241 22.69 -8.03 1.90
CA ARG A 241 22.49 -9.39 2.39
C ARG A 241 22.21 -9.42 3.88
N ALA A 242 22.95 -8.66 4.68
CA ALA A 242 22.74 -8.57 6.13
C ALA A 242 21.34 -8.07 6.49
N ILE A 243 20.82 -7.10 5.73
CA ILE A 243 19.45 -6.59 5.87
C ILE A 243 18.43 -7.70 5.54
N ALA A 244 18.56 -8.33 4.36
CA ALA A 244 17.60 -9.35 3.90
C ALA A 244 17.57 -10.57 4.84
N ASP A 245 18.74 -11.14 5.15
CA ASP A 245 18.84 -12.30 6.04
C ASP A 245 18.25 -12.01 7.43
N THR A 246 18.50 -10.80 7.96
CA THR A 246 17.97 -10.43 9.28
C THR A 246 16.45 -10.27 9.24
N ALA A 247 15.90 -9.62 8.24
CA ALA A 247 14.45 -9.45 8.10
C ALA A 247 13.75 -10.81 7.92
N HIS A 248 14.26 -11.66 7.05
CA HIS A 248 13.70 -13.01 6.81
C HIS A 248 13.77 -13.90 8.05
N ALA A 249 14.82 -13.80 8.86
CA ALA A 249 14.93 -14.52 10.14
C ALA A 249 13.79 -14.15 11.12
N PHE A 250 13.21 -12.96 10.99
CA PHE A 250 12.02 -12.52 11.74
C PHE A 250 10.70 -12.67 10.95
N GLY A 251 10.71 -13.38 9.82
CA GLY A 251 9.53 -13.57 8.97
C GLY A 251 9.02 -12.28 8.32
N ARG A 252 9.89 -11.27 8.13
CA ARG A 252 9.56 -10.01 7.45
C ARG A 252 10.04 -10.01 6.03
N LYS A 253 9.21 -9.54 5.11
CA LYS A 253 9.60 -9.29 3.72
C LYS A 253 10.47 -8.05 3.62
N VAL A 254 11.31 -8.01 2.56
CA VAL A 254 12.21 -6.88 2.28
C VAL A 254 11.93 -6.35 0.88
N THR A 255 11.81 -5.02 0.78
CA THR A 255 11.63 -4.33 -0.50
C THR A 255 12.66 -3.23 -0.69
N ALA A 256 13.10 -3.00 -1.93
CA ALA A 256 14.09 -1.99 -2.27
C ALA A 256 13.55 -0.93 -3.21
N HIS A 257 13.69 0.35 -2.84
CA HIS A 257 13.78 1.43 -3.81
C HIS A 257 15.09 1.24 -4.59
N ALA A 258 15.04 0.97 -5.87
CA ALA A 258 16.22 0.77 -6.69
C ALA A 258 16.01 1.22 -8.13
N HIS A 259 16.87 2.11 -8.62
CA HIS A 259 16.86 2.59 -10.00
C HIS A 259 17.98 1.97 -10.84
N ALA A 260 19.23 2.03 -10.35
CA ALA A 260 20.38 1.55 -11.09
C ALA A 260 20.37 0.02 -11.22
N LYS A 261 20.65 -0.48 -12.45
CA LYS A 261 20.71 -1.92 -12.74
C LYS A 261 21.61 -2.68 -11.76
N ALA A 262 22.82 -2.19 -11.46
CA ALA A 262 23.75 -2.86 -10.57
C ALA A 262 23.15 -3.11 -9.18
N SER A 263 22.42 -2.11 -8.66
CA SER A 263 21.76 -2.20 -7.37
C SER A 263 20.55 -3.14 -7.40
N ILE A 264 19.76 -3.12 -8.48
CA ILE A 264 18.66 -4.06 -8.67
C ILE A 264 19.20 -5.50 -8.66
N ASP A 265 20.24 -5.77 -9.46
CA ASP A 265 20.89 -7.08 -9.51
C ASP A 265 21.45 -7.50 -8.13
N ALA A 266 22.03 -6.55 -7.35
CA ALA A 266 22.52 -6.80 -6.00
C ALA A 266 21.39 -7.15 -5.02
N CYS A 267 20.26 -6.42 -5.06
CA CYS A 267 19.08 -6.73 -4.25
C CYS A 267 18.50 -8.11 -4.58
N ILE A 268 18.41 -8.47 -5.87
CA ILE A 268 17.96 -9.80 -6.30
C ILE A 268 18.90 -10.90 -5.76
N ARG A 269 20.21 -10.70 -5.85
CA ARG A 269 21.21 -11.64 -5.28
C ARG A 269 21.10 -11.76 -3.76
N ALA A 270 20.80 -10.65 -3.09
CA ALA A 270 20.61 -10.62 -1.64
C ALA A 270 19.28 -11.25 -1.18
N GLY A 271 18.36 -11.57 -2.12
CA GLY A 271 17.10 -12.24 -1.82
C GLY A 271 15.93 -11.30 -1.50
N PHE A 272 15.95 -10.06 -1.97
CA PHE A 272 14.84 -9.13 -1.77
C PHE A 272 13.55 -9.64 -2.40
N ASP A 273 12.41 -9.47 -1.72
CA ASP A 273 11.09 -9.97 -2.15
C ASP A 273 10.47 -9.11 -3.24
N SER A 274 10.69 -7.79 -3.22
CA SER A 274 10.24 -6.87 -4.27
C SER A 274 11.23 -5.74 -4.53
N ILE A 275 11.16 -5.23 -5.76
CA ILE A 275 11.86 -4.03 -6.23
C ILE A 275 10.83 -2.97 -6.58
N GLU A 276 10.98 -1.82 -5.98
CA GLU A 276 10.16 -0.63 -6.23
C GLU A 276 10.83 0.21 -7.32
N HIS A 277 10.04 0.72 -8.24
CA HIS A 277 10.44 1.47 -9.43
C HIS A 277 11.23 0.63 -10.45
N GLY A 278 12.43 0.18 -10.16
CA GLY A 278 13.21 -0.73 -11.04
C GLY A 278 13.69 -0.09 -12.35
N MET A 279 13.80 1.24 -12.47
CA MET A 279 13.82 2.02 -13.71
C MET A 279 14.80 1.56 -14.77
N TRP A 280 15.99 1.10 -14.39
CA TRP A 280 17.05 0.69 -15.31
C TRP A 280 17.27 -0.82 -15.35
N ALA A 281 16.25 -1.61 -14.95
CA ALA A 281 16.27 -3.05 -15.16
C ALA A 281 16.25 -3.35 -16.67
N ASP A 282 17.17 -4.21 -17.13
CA ASP A 282 17.20 -4.71 -18.49
C ASP A 282 16.55 -6.10 -18.60
N ASP A 283 16.49 -6.64 -19.82
CA ASP A 283 15.94 -7.97 -20.08
C ASP A 283 16.54 -9.07 -19.17
N LYS A 284 17.86 -9.02 -18.94
CA LYS A 284 18.56 -10.00 -18.11
C LYS A 284 18.10 -9.91 -16.67
N THR A 285 18.06 -8.69 -16.11
CA THR A 285 17.58 -8.42 -14.76
C THR A 285 16.14 -8.86 -14.57
N LEU A 286 15.25 -8.52 -15.51
CA LEU A 286 13.84 -8.90 -15.44
C LEU A 286 13.62 -10.41 -15.51
N ARG A 287 14.39 -11.13 -16.33
CA ARG A 287 14.38 -12.60 -16.37
C ARG A 287 14.92 -13.22 -15.07
N GLU A 288 15.91 -12.62 -14.45
CA GLU A 288 16.41 -13.05 -13.15
C GLU A 288 15.36 -12.82 -12.05
N MET A 289 14.67 -11.66 -12.00
CA MET A 289 13.53 -11.43 -11.13
C MET A 289 12.46 -12.51 -11.30
N LYS A 290 12.09 -12.83 -12.54
CA LYS A 290 11.12 -13.91 -12.84
C LYS A 290 11.58 -15.25 -12.29
N THR A 291 12.86 -15.61 -12.49
CA THR A 291 13.44 -16.88 -12.04
C THR A 291 13.52 -16.99 -10.53
N LYS A 292 13.89 -15.90 -9.85
CA LYS A 292 14.01 -15.81 -8.39
C LYS A 292 12.66 -15.61 -7.71
N GLY A 293 11.63 -15.21 -8.45
CA GLY A 293 10.30 -14.89 -7.91
C GLY A 293 10.20 -13.52 -7.30
N THR A 294 11.20 -12.64 -7.50
CA THR A 294 11.18 -11.25 -7.03
C THR A 294 10.13 -10.45 -7.78
N TRP A 295 9.30 -9.71 -7.05
CA TRP A 295 8.23 -8.88 -7.61
C TRP A 295 8.76 -7.53 -8.08
N LEU A 296 8.18 -6.99 -9.16
CA LEU A 296 8.36 -5.62 -9.60
C LEU A 296 7.12 -4.79 -9.21
N VAL A 297 7.35 -3.62 -8.64
CA VAL A 297 6.33 -2.60 -8.33
C VAL A 297 6.74 -1.31 -9.05
N PRO A 298 6.36 -1.13 -10.33
CA PRO A 298 7.01 -0.16 -11.23
C PRO A 298 6.54 1.28 -11.06
N THR A 299 5.43 1.57 -10.36
CA THR A 299 4.91 2.92 -10.08
C THR A 299 4.74 3.81 -11.33
N VAL A 300 4.10 3.25 -12.36
CA VAL A 300 3.97 3.88 -13.69
C VAL A 300 3.11 5.14 -13.67
N ALA A 301 2.04 5.13 -12.85
CA ALA A 301 1.10 6.25 -12.77
C ALA A 301 1.74 7.57 -12.31
N THR A 302 2.93 7.53 -11.69
CA THR A 302 3.70 8.75 -11.39
C THR A 302 3.89 9.62 -12.64
N ILE A 303 4.12 9.02 -13.82
CA ILE A 303 4.30 9.75 -15.08
C ILE A 303 3.02 10.46 -15.50
N THR A 304 1.86 9.86 -15.28
CA THR A 304 0.56 10.47 -15.61
C THR A 304 0.30 11.74 -14.82
N PHE A 305 0.75 11.81 -13.57
CA PHE A 305 0.55 12.98 -12.70
C PHE A 305 1.73 13.96 -12.71
N VAL A 306 2.95 13.48 -12.82
CA VAL A 306 4.16 14.34 -12.84
C VAL A 306 4.38 14.98 -14.21
N GLY A 307 4.12 14.23 -15.29
CA GLY A 307 4.29 14.66 -16.67
C GLY A 307 5.21 13.74 -17.47
N ASP A 308 4.90 13.55 -18.73
CA ASP A 308 5.60 12.67 -19.69
C ASP A 308 6.55 13.45 -20.63
N THR A 309 6.58 14.79 -20.54
CA THR A 309 7.51 15.65 -21.28
C THR A 309 8.19 16.64 -20.33
N PRO A 310 9.39 17.14 -20.68
CA PRO A 310 10.09 18.16 -19.88
C PRO A 310 9.24 19.39 -19.56
N GLU A 311 8.41 19.84 -20.51
CA GLU A 311 7.54 21.01 -20.36
C GLU A 311 6.45 20.74 -19.32
N LYS A 312 5.80 19.56 -19.37
CA LYS A 312 4.76 19.16 -18.41
C LYS A 312 5.34 19.00 -17.01
N VAL A 313 6.51 18.38 -16.89
CA VAL A 313 7.20 18.23 -15.59
C VAL A 313 7.51 19.59 -14.97
N ARG A 314 8.06 20.53 -15.76
CA ARG A 314 8.40 21.89 -15.28
C ARG A 314 7.18 22.75 -14.96
N ALA A 315 6.03 22.49 -15.57
CA ALA A 315 4.77 23.18 -15.30
C ALA A 315 3.88 22.46 -14.27
N GLY A 316 4.21 21.21 -13.94
CA GLY A 316 3.40 20.30 -13.14
C GLY A 316 3.60 20.42 -11.63
N PRO A 317 3.20 19.38 -10.88
CA PRO A 317 3.29 19.35 -9.41
C PRO A 317 4.71 19.50 -8.87
N LEU A 318 5.72 19.15 -9.67
CA LEU A 318 7.14 19.17 -9.29
C LEU A 318 7.88 20.45 -9.75
N LYS A 319 7.17 21.48 -10.19
CA LYS A 319 7.77 22.73 -10.73
C LYS A 319 8.73 23.43 -9.76
N ASP A 320 8.52 23.28 -8.47
CA ASP A 320 9.30 23.94 -7.41
C ASP A 320 10.45 23.05 -6.88
N LEU A 321 10.80 21.96 -7.60
CA LEU A 321 11.94 21.11 -7.24
C LEU A 321 13.27 21.88 -7.32
N PRO A 322 14.22 21.60 -6.43
CA PRO A 322 15.60 22.03 -6.57
C PRO A 322 16.19 21.60 -7.94
N PRO A 323 17.09 22.40 -8.54
CA PRO A 323 17.63 22.11 -9.87
C PRO A 323 18.20 20.69 -10.02
N VAL A 324 18.91 20.18 -9.00
CA VAL A 324 19.51 18.86 -9.01
C VAL A 324 18.46 17.74 -9.07
N SER A 325 17.37 17.90 -8.33
CA SER A 325 16.26 16.93 -8.34
C SER A 325 15.47 17.04 -9.66
N MET A 326 15.24 18.25 -10.15
CA MET A 326 14.58 18.46 -11.45
C MET A 326 15.35 17.77 -12.58
N GLU A 327 16.68 17.88 -12.61
CA GLU A 327 17.51 17.22 -13.63
C GLU A 327 17.36 15.69 -13.57
N LYS A 328 17.36 15.10 -12.36
CA LYS A 328 17.15 13.65 -12.17
C LYS A 328 15.78 13.20 -12.67
N VAL A 329 14.71 13.95 -12.36
CA VAL A 329 13.35 13.65 -12.84
C VAL A 329 13.26 13.73 -14.35
N LEU A 330 13.83 14.78 -14.97
CA LEU A 330 13.82 14.93 -16.42
C LEU A 330 14.60 13.81 -17.13
N LYS A 331 15.70 13.33 -16.54
CA LYS A 331 16.46 12.19 -17.06
C LYS A 331 15.68 10.90 -17.01
N LEU A 332 14.79 10.72 -16.03
CA LEU A 332 13.92 9.56 -15.92
C LEU A 332 12.95 9.48 -17.11
N GLY A 333 12.33 10.61 -17.47
CA GLY A 333 11.40 10.72 -18.61
C GLY A 333 10.29 9.65 -18.55
N THR A 334 10.06 8.94 -19.65
CA THR A 334 9.02 7.90 -19.75
C THR A 334 9.53 6.49 -19.42
N GLN A 335 10.68 6.35 -18.75
CA GLN A 335 11.29 5.07 -18.44
C GLN A 335 10.37 4.12 -17.65
N PRO A 336 9.53 4.56 -16.68
CA PRO A 336 8.60 3.68 -15.98
C PRO A 336 7.64 2.92 -16.91
N ARG A 337 7.10 3.59 -17.95
CA ARG A 337 6.23 2.96 -18.96
C ARG A 337 6.97 1.91 -19.76
N LYS A 338 8.16 2.23 -20.26
CA LYS A 338 9.01 1.30 -21.01
C LYS A 338 9.35 0.05 -20.20
N LEU A 339 9.68 0.26 -18.90
CA LEU A 339 9.96 -0.84 -17.99
C LEU A 339 8.75 -1.76 -17.81
N ALA A 340 7.56 -1.18 -17.54
CA ALA A 340 6.34 -1.97 -17.35
C ALA A 340 5.99 -2.79 -18.60
N HIS A 341 6.08 -2.19 -19.79
CA HIS A 341 5.89 -2.87 -21.06
C HIS A 341 6.86 -4.05 -21.23
N LEU A 342 8.16 -3.82 -20.99
CA LEU A 342 9.20 -4.84 -21.12
C LEU A 342 9.01 -5.97 -20.09
N ALA A 343 8.77 -5.63 -18.81
CA ALA A 343 8.56 -6.58 -17.73
C ALA A 343 7.34 -7.48 -18.00
N HIS A 344 6.23 -6.85 -18.46
CA HIS A 344 5.05 -7.60 -18.88
C HIS A 344 5.35 -8.58 -20.02
N GLY A 345 6.03 -8.12 -21.09
CA GLY A 345 6.42 -8.97 -22.23
C GLY A 345 7.32 -10.15 -21.85
N ILE A 346 8.20 -9.99 -20.85
CA ILE A 346 9.05 -11.06 -20.30
C ILE A 346 8.25 -12.00 -19.37
N GLY A 347 7.14 -11.53 -18.80
CA GLY A 347 6.35 -12.23 -17.79
C GLY A 347 7.00 -12.19 -16.41
N THR A 348 7.69 -11.08 -16.09
CA THR A 348 8.12 -10.75 -14.73
C THR A 348 6.89 -10.52 -13.85
N LYS A 349 6.90 -10.97 -12.61
CA LYS A 349 5.80 -10.76 -11.68
C LYS A 349 5.64 -9.29 -11.36
N ILE A 350 4.48 -8.72 -11.66
CA ILE A 350 4.17 -7.30 -11.38
C ILE A 350 3.05 -7.23 -10.34
N ALA A 351 3.26 -6.39 -9.32
CA ALA A 351 2.26 -6.01 -8.34
C ALA A 351 2.05 -4.50 -8.37
N LEU A 352 0.83 -4.06 -8.05
CA LEU A 352 0.46 -2.67 -8.08
C LEU A 352 1.09 -1.90 -6.90
N GLY A 353 1.64 -0.73 -7.21
CA GLY A 353 2.05 0.29 -6.27
C GLY A 353 2.16 1.63 -6.98
N THR A 354 1.74 2.72 -6.33
CA THR A 354 1.54 4.01 -6.99
C THR A 354 2.57 5.08 -6.63
N ASP A 355 3.27 4.91 -5.51
CA ASP A 355 4.10 5.97 -4.91
C ASP A 355 3.29 7.24 -4.54
N ALA A 356 2.04 7.01 -4.07
CA ALA A 356 1.22 8.12 -3.55
C ALA A 356 1.92 8.77 -2.32
N PRO A 357 1.99 10.12 -2.25
CA PRO A 357 1.12 11.09 -2.90
C PRO A 357 1.63 11.70 -4.23
N LEU A 358 2.67 11.15 -4.90
CA LEU A 358 2.98 11.57 -6.28
C LEU A 358 1.79 11.28 -7.20
N VAL A 359 1.17 10.13 -7.03
CA VAL A 359 -0.21 9.87 -7.46
C VAL A 359 -1.13 10.30 -6.30
N PRO A 360 -2.06 11.24 -6.50
CA PRO A 360 -2.95 11.67 -5.42
C PRO A 360 -3.70 10.50 -4.78
N HIS A 361 -3.74 10.44 -3.45
CA HIS A 361 -4.54 9.45 -2.72
C HIS A 361 -6.00 9.49 -3.19
N GLY A 362 -6.58 8.33 -3.50
CA GLY A 362 -7.89 8.21 -4.15
C GLY A 362 -7.83 8.08 -5.67
N GLN A 363 -6.67 8.32 -6.30
CA GLN A 363 -6.42 8.11 -7.74
C GLN A 363 -5.54 6.87 -8.00
N ASN A 364 -5.34 6.05 -6.99
CA ASN A 364 -4.43 4.88 -7.02
C ASN A 364 -4.73 3.90 -8.17
N ALA A 365 -6.00 3.74 -8.55
CA ALA A 365 -6.39 2.83 -9.64
C ALA A 365 -5.93 3.29 -11.04
N THR A 366 -5.39 4.51 -11.19
CA THR A 366 -4.74 4.97 -12.42
C THR A 366 -3.59 4.05 -12.83
N GLU A 367 -2.90 3.43 -11.86
CA GLU A 367 -1.83 2.46 -12.13
C GLU A 367 -2.33 1.28 -12.99
N MET A 368 -3.55 0.76 -12.73
CA MET A 368 -4.15 -0.31 -13.54
C MET A 368 -4.46 0.16 -14.98
N ILE A 369 -4.89 1.41 -15.12
CA ILE A 369 -5.16 2.01 -16.43
C ILE A 369 -3.85 2.12 -17.22
N ASP A 370 -2.80 2.61 -16.58
CA ASP A 370 -1.49 2.73 -17.20
C ASP A 370 -0.88 1.36 -17.55
N TYR A 371 -1.09 0.32 -16.74
CA TYR A 371 -0.67 -1.04 -17.10
C TYR A 371 -1.37 -1.55 -18.36
N VAL A 372 -2.66 -1.25 -18.55
CA VAL A 372 -3.37 -1.62 -19.79
C VAL A 372 -2.84 -0.81 -20.97
N ASN A 373 -2.52 0.47 -20.79
CA ASN A 373 -1.89 1.27 -21.84
C ASN A 373 -0.51 0.72 -22.26
N GLU A 374 0.20 0.06 -21.33
CA GLU A 374 1.50 -0.58 -21.58
C GLU A 374 1.39 -2.06 -22.00
N GLY A 375 0.19 -2.55 -22.32
CA GLY A 375 -0.02 -3.83 -23.00
C GLY A 375 -0.59 -4.96 -22.14
N MET A 376 -0.87 -4.75 -20.86
CA MET A 376 -1.60 -5.74 -20.06
C MET A 376 -3.06 -5.82 -20.51
N THR A 377 -3.64 -7.02 -20.41
CA THR A 377 -5.10 -7.14 -20.48
C THR A 377 -5.75 -6.54 -19.24
N PRO A 378 -7.04 -6.10 -19.31
CA PRO A 378 -7.76 -5.64 -18.12
C PRO A 378 -7.71 -6.64 -16.95
N MET A 379 -7.84 -7.95 -17.24
CA MET A 379 -7.74 -8.99 -16.20
C MET A 379 -6.36 -9.00 -15.54
N GLN A 380 -5.26 -8.88 -16.30
CA GLN A 380 -3.91 -8.83 -15.75
C GLN A 380 -3.68 -7.58 -14.89
N ALA A 381 -4.22 -6.44 -15.31
CA ALA A 381 -4.17 -5.21 -14.51
C ALA A 381 -4.96 -5.36 -13.20
N LEU A 382 -6.14 -5.97 -13.21
CA LEU A 382 -6.89 -6.29 -11.98
C LEU A 382 -6.11 -7.28 -11.09
N MET A 383 -5.47 -8.30 -11.66
CA MET A 383 -4.64 -9.23 -10.90
C MET A 383 -3.49 -8.51 -10.20
N SER A 384 -2.85 -7.52 -10.86
CA SER A 384 -1.73 -6.77 -10.27
C SER A 384 -2.10 -6.06 -8.96
N GLY A 385 -3.32 -5.53 -8.86
CA GLY A 385 -3.85 -4.83 -7.69
C GLY A 385 -4.72 -5.70 -6.77
N THR A 386 -4.73 -7.01 -6.96
CA THR A 386 -5.49 -7.97 -6.13
C THR A 386 -4.62 -9.17 -5.77
N VAL A 387 -4.76 -10.29 -6.45
CA VAL A 387 -4.07 -11.56 -6.14
C VAL A 387 -2.54 -11.43 -6.17
N ASN A 388 -1.99 -10.73 -7.16
CA ASN A 388 -0.55 -10.53 -7.27
C ASN A 388 0.00 -9.67 -6.12
N ALA A 389 -0.69 -8.55 -5.82
CA ALA A 389 -0.29 -7.68 -4.71
C ALA A 389 -0.39 -8.41 -3.37
N ALA A 390 -1.45 -9.20 -3.15
CA ALA A 390 -1.59 -10.01 -1.95
C ALA A 390 -0.46 -11.04 -1.80
N ASP A 391 -0.13 -11.76 -2.89
CA ASP A 391 0.96 -12.73 -2.91
C ASP A 391 2.34 -12.05 -2.70
N ALA A 392 2.57 -10.88 -3.33
CA ALA A 392 3.79 -10.09 -3.15
C ALA A 392 3.97 -9.62 -1.70
N ALA A 393 2.90 -9.13 -1.09
CA ALA A 393 2.91 -8.70 0.31
C ALA A 393 2.90 -9.87 1.31
N GLY A 394 2.51 -11.08 0.89
CA GLY A 394 2.36 -12.24 1.76
C GLY A 394 1.16 -12.14 2.69
N VAL A 395 0.06 -11.54 2.22
CA VAL A 395 -1.18 -11.34 3.01
C VAL A 395 -2.35 -12.12 2.41
N ASP A 396 -3.27 -12.53 3.28
CA ASP A 396 -4.38 -13.41 2.92
C ASP A 396 -5.65 -12.62 2.54
N VAL A 397 -5.53 -11.79 1.50
CA VAL A 397 -6.60 -10.94 0.92
C VAL A 397 -6.54 -10.99 -0.61
N GLY A 398 -7.26 -10.12 -1.32
CA GLY A 398 -7.21 -9.99 -2.78
C GLY A 398 -7.94 -11.09 -3.54
N ARG A 399 -8.69 -11.95 -2.84
CA ARG A 399 -9.59 -12.99 -3.39
C ARG A 399 -10.78 -13.20 -2.47
N LEU A 400 -11.94 -13.48 -3.05
CA LEU A 400 -13.16 -13.80 -2.31
C LEU A 400 -13.35 -15.32 -2.37
N GLU A 401 -12.96 -15.99 -1.30
CA GLU A 401 -13.12 -17.44 -1.12
C GLU A 401 -13.57 -17.74 0.31
N PRO A 402 -14.25 -18.87 0.57
CA PRO A 402 -14.69 -19.20 1.90
C PRO A 402 -13.56 -19.15 2.94
N GLY A 403 -13.82 -18.48 4.06
CA GLY A 403 -12.88 -18.26 5.16
C GLY A 403 -11.99 -17.01 5.00
N LYS A 404 -11.90 -16.38 3.82
CA LYS A 404 -11.15 -15.16 3.59
C LYS A 404 -11.89 -13.92 4.09
N ALA A 405 -11.15 -12.85 4.33
CA ALA A 405 -11.73 -11.57 4.70
C ALA A 405 -12.76 -11.09 3.65
N ALA A 406 -13.88 -10.55 4.10
CA ALA A 406 -14.87 -9.91 3.25
C ALA A 406 -14.44 -8.49 2.90
N ASP A 407 -13.35 -8.39 2.11
CA ASP A 407 -12.85 -7.15 1.51
C ASP A 407 -13.41 -7.10 0.09
N ILE A 408 -14.47 -6.32 -0.12
CA ILE A 408 -15.30 -6.37 -1.33
C ILE A 408 -15.44 -4.97 -1.90
N VAL A 409 -15.23 -4.84 -3.20
CA VAL A 409 -15.46 -3.62 -3.95
C VAL A 409 -16.47 -3.89 -5.05
N ALA A 410 -17.35 -2.91 -5.36
CA ALA A 410 -18.18 -2.98 -6.53
C ALA A 410 -18.05 -1.72 -7.39
N LEU A 411 -17.89 -1.96 -8.67
CA LEU A 411 -17.76 -0.95 -9.72
C LEU A 411 -19.08 -0.81 -10.47
N ARG A 412 -19.44 0.42 -10.89
CA ARG A 412 -20.67 0.66 -11.63
C ARG A 412 -20.64 0.15 -13.07
N ARG A 413 -19.44 -0.13 -13.61
CA ARG A 413 -19.23 -0.65 -14.95
C ARG A 413 -18.27 -1.84 -14.91
N ASN A 414 -18.29 -2.64 -15.96
CA ASN A 414 -17.43 -3.83 -16.08
C ASN A 414 -15.97 -3.41 -16.43
N PRO A 415 -14.99 -3.65 -15.55
CA PRO A 415 -13.60 -3.28 -15.79
C PRO A 415 -12.90 -4.17 -16.83
N LEU A 416 -13.48 -5.33 -17.15
CA LEU A 416 -12.95 -6.22 -18.19
C LEU A 416 -13.27 -5.72 -19.61
N GLU A 417 -14.33 -4.90 -19.75
CA GLU A 417 -14.69 -4.23 -21.00
C GLU A 417 -14.02 -2.86 -21.14
N ASP A 418 -13.92 -2.10 -20.03
CA ASP A 418 -13.25 -0.81 -19.96
C ASP A 418 -12.52 -0.70 -18.62
N ILE A 419 -11.21 -0.80 -18.63
CA ILE A 419 -10.40 -0.71 -17.39
C ILE A 419 -10.64 0.60 -16.61
N LYS A 420 -11.04 1.67 -17.26
CA LYS A 420 -11.37 2.95 -16.59
C LYS A 420 -12.50 2.82 -15.58
N ALA A 421 -13.28 1.74 -15.63
CA ALA A 421 -14.29 1.43 -14.64
C ALA A 421 -13.73 1.26 -13.22
N VAL A 422 -12.44 0.94 -13.04
CA VAL A 422 -11.78 0.84 -11.73
C VAL A 422 -11.81 2.17 -10.94
N MET A 423 -12.02 3.29 -11.64
CA MET A 423 -12.17 4.61 -11.02
C MET A 423 -13.61 4.87 -10.54
N ASP A 424 -14.59 4.07 -10.96
CA ASP A 424 -16.02 4.28 -10.67
C ASP A 424 -16.52 3.33 -9.58
N VAL A 425 -15.90 3.44 -8.39
CA VAL A 425 -16.23 2.62 -7.22
C VAL A 425 -17.54 3.07 -6.59
N GLY A 426 -18.53 2.18 -6.56
CA GLY A 426 -19.83 2.43 -5.97
C GLY A 426 -20.06 1.79 -4.60
N PHE A 427 -19.24 0.79 -4.23
CA PHE A 427 -19.34 0.08 -2.97
C PHE A 427 -17.95 -0.32 -2.46
N VAL A 428 -17.73 -0.20 -1.13
CA VAL A 428 -16.52 -0.63 -0.45
C VAL A 428 -16.89 -1.28 0.88
N MET A 429 -16.45 -2.53 1.06
CA MET A 429 -16.51 -3.27 2.32
C MET A 429 -15.10 -3.75 2.68
N ARG A 430 -14.71 -3.62 3.94
CA ARG A 430 -13.46 -4.14 4.51
C ARG A 430 -13.80 -4.92 5.79
N ASP A 431 -13.34 -6.14 5.88
CA ASP A 431 -13.62 -7.03 7.02
C ASP A 431 -15.13 -7.12 7.36
N GLY A 432 -16.00 -7.11 6.33
CA GLY A 432 -17.45 -7.15 6.49
C GLY A 432 -18.10 -5.83 6.91
N ILE A 433 -17.34 -4.76 7.12
CA ILE A 433 -17.85 -3.41 7.44
C ILE A 433 -17.96 -2.62 6.14
N VAL A 434 -19.15 -2.04 5.88
CA VAL A 434 -19.40 -1.23 4.70
C VAL A 434 -19.00 0.22 4.94
N PHE A 435 -18.07 0.74 4.13
CA PHE A 435 -17.59 2.12 4.20
C PHE A 435 -18.16 3.01 3.12
N LYS A 436 -18.66 2.45 2.01
CA LYS A 436 -19.24 3.19 0.90
C LYS A 436 -20.38 2.42 0.28
N GLY A 437 -21.50 3.10 -0.04
CA GLY A 437 -22.64 2.52 -0.72
C GLY A 437 -23.73 2.03 0.24
N PRO A 438 -24.65 1.15 -0.23
CA PRO A 438 -25.76 0.66 0.60
C PRO A 438 -25.25 -0.04 1.87
N GLY A 439 -25.73 0.40 3.03
CA GLY A 439 -25.35 -0.13 4.34
C GLY A 439 -24.05 0.45 4.91
N ALA A 440 -23.55 1.56 4.34
CA ALA A 440 -22.38 2.24 4.87
C ALA A 440 -22.60 2.74 6.30
N VAL A 441 -21.55 2.58 7.14
CA VAL A 441 -21.50 3.22 8.48
C VAL A 441 -21.24 4.71 8.31
N GLU A 442 -21.90 5.54 9.12
CA GLU A 442 -21.70 6.99 9.15
C GLU A 442 -20.45 7.38 9.91
#